data_498cd2ee00ca0010221ed0ebd0b98acc
#
_entry.id   498cd2ee00ca0010221ed0ebd0b98acc
#
_cell.length_a   1.000
_cell.length_b   1.000
_cell.length_c   1.000
_cell.angle_alpha   90.00
_cell.angle_beta   90.00
_cell.angle_gamma   90.00
#
_symmetry.space_group_name_H-M   'P 1'
#
loop_
_entity.id
_entity.type
_entity.pdbx_description
1 polymer ?
#
loop_
_entity_poly.entity_id
_entity_poly.type
_entity_poly.pdbx_seq_one_letter_code
_entity_poly.pdbx_strand_id
1 'polypeptide(L)'
;ARIGFQCAGDEAALFARTDHLLDLAAASLEIKRKEIDRWMQAGLFPYTRRYLGTLRNHFSTIGVNGINEMIRNFSADRDDITTPAGHALALRLTGTSLEAAAIGIGFAMYESHTSR
;
A
#
# COMPACT_ATOMS: atom_id res chain seq x y z
N ALA A 1 -8.39 4.77 -6.43
CA ALA A 1 -9.52 5.35 -7.17
C ALA A 1 -10.68 5.74 -6.26
N ARG A 2 -11.31 4.80 -5.54
CA ARG A 2 -12.50 5.07 -4.71
C ARG A 2 -12.30 6.17 -3.65
N ILE A 3 -11.16 6.19 -2.97
CA ILE A 3 -10.83 7.19 -1.95
C ILE A 3 -10.78 8.59 -2.58
N GLY A 4 -10.16 8.73 -3.75
CA GLY A 4 -10.12 10.01 -4.45
C GLY A 4 -11.51 10.58 -4.74
N PHE A 5 -12.45 9.71 -5.12
CA PHE A 5 -13.85 10.11 -5.32
C PHE A 5 -14.53 10.52 -4.01
N GLN A 6 -14.34 9.77 -2.93
CA GLN A 6 -14.95 10.03 -1.63
C GLN A 6 -14.42 11.29 -0.95
N CYS A 7 -13.16 11.66 -1.20
CA CYS A 7 -12.49 12.81 -0.61
C CYS A 7 -12.25 13.91 -1.64
N ALA A 8 -13.07 13.99 -2.71
CA ALA A 8 -12.88 14.93 -3.81
C ALA A 8 -12.71 16.37 -3.30
N GLY A 9 -11.55 16.98 -3.59
CA GLY A 9 -11.22 18.34 -3.18
C GLY A 9 -10.79 18.53 -1.72
N ASP A 10 -10.85 17.48 -0.88
CA ASP A 10 -10.41 17.53 0.52
C ASP A 10 -9.13 16.69 0.71
N GLU A 11 -7.99 17.37 0.61
CA GLU A 11 -6.67 16.72 0.72
C GLU A 11 -6.43 16.14 2.12
N ALA A 12 -6.87 16.81 3.18
CA ALA A 12 -6.70 16.32 4.55
C ALA A 12 -7.47 15.01 4.77
N ALA A 13 -8.71 14.94 4.28
CA ALA A 13 -9.50 13.71 4.33
C ALA A 13 -8.89 12.59 3.48
N LEU A 14 -8.32 12.93 2.31
CA LEU A 14 -7.63 11.97 1.44
C LEU A 14 -6.46 11.31 2.16
N PHE A 15 -5.59 12.09 2.78
CA PHE A 15 -4.44 11.59 3.52
C PHE A 15 -4.87 10.77 4.74
N ALA A 16 -5.75 11.31 5.58
CA ALA A 16 -6.24 10.61 6.77
C ALA A 16 -6.89 9.25 6.43
N ARG A 17 -7.64 9.18 5.33
CA ARG A 17 -8.24 7.94 4.87
C ARG A 17 -7.23 6.94 4.34
N THR A 18 -6.21 7.43 3.64
CA THR A 18 -5.12 6.59 3.14
C THR A 18 -4.30 6.02 4.29
N ASP A 19 -3.90 6.85 5.25
CA ASP A 19 -3.16 6.43 6.44
C ASP A 19 -3.91 5.36 7.21
N HIS A 20 -5.21 5.57 7.46
CA HIS A 20 -6.03 4.57 8.15
C HIS A 20 -6.06 3.22 7.41
N LEU A 21 -6.12 3.20 6.08
CA LEU A 21 -6.09 1.95 5.32
C LEU A 21 -4.72 1.29 5.35
N LEU A 22 -3.64 2.06 5.35
CA LEU A 22 -2.28 1.54 5.48
C LEU A 22 -2.04 0.92 6.87
N ASP A 23 -2.54 1.57 7.93
CA ASP A 23 -2.49 1.02 9.28
C ASP A 23 -3.23 -0.32 9.39
N LEU A 24 -4.44 -0.39 8.81
CA LEU A 24 -5.19 -1.65 8.76
C LEU A 24 -4.47 -2.74 7.97
N ALA A 25 -3.85 -2.37 6.84
CA ALA A 25 -3.08 -3.32 6.03
C ALA A 25 -1.84 -3.82 6.80
N ALA A 26 -1.11 -2.93 7.46
CA ALA A 26 0.05 -3.28 8.28
C ALA A 26 -0.33 -4.22 9.43
N ALA A 27 -1.38 -3.89 10.18
CA ALA A 27 -1.89 -4.73 11.27
C ALA A 27 -2.34 -6.11 10.75
N SER A 28 -3.03 -6.15 9.60
CA SER A 28 -3.46 -7.41 8.97
C SER A 28 -2.27 -8.28 8.56
N LEU A 29 -1.23 -7.68 7.98
CA LEU A 29 -0.02 -8.40 7.58
C LEU A 29 0.73 -8.96 8.78
N GLU A 30 0.79 -8.22 9.87
CA GLU A 30 1.43 -8.69 11.11
C GLU A 30 0.69 -9.89 11.73
N ILE A 31 -0.65 -9.86 11.75
CA ILE A 31 -1.47 -10.99 12.19
C ILE A 31 -1.23 -12.20 11.29
N LYS A 32 -1.26 -12.00 9.95
CA LYS A 32 -1.01 -13.08 8.99
C LYS A 32 0.38 -13.68 9.16
N ARG A 33 1.39 -12.87 9.37
CA ARG A 33 2.77 -13.32 9.61
C ARG A 33 2.85 -14.25 10.83
N LYS A 34 2.25 -13.86 11.95
CA LYS A 34 2.20 -14.66 13.19
C LYS A 34 1.48 -15.98 12.96
N GLU A 35 0.35 -15.95 12.27
CA GLU A 35 -0.40 -17.18 11.98
C GLU A 35 0.34 -18.11 11.04
N ILE A 36 0.98 -17.61 9.97
CA ILE A 36 1.77 -18.44 9.07
C ILE A 36 2.97 -19.05 9.80
N ASP A 37 3.66 -18.28 10.64
CA ASP A 37 4.78 -18.80 11.43
C ASP A 37 4.33 -19.94 12.38
N ARG A 38 3.19 -19.76 13.05
CA ARG A 38 2.57 -20.81 13.87
C ARG A 38 2.30 -22.07 13.07
N TRP A 39 1.73 -21.96 11.88
CA TRP A 39 1.45 -23.09 11.01
C TRP A 39 2.71 -23.74 10.46
N MET A 40 3.74 -22.96 10.17
CA MET A 40 5.06 -23.49 9.78
C MET A 40 5.67 -24.34 10.91
N GLN A 41 5.58 -23.87 12.14
CA GLN A 41 6.07 -24.64 13.32
C GLN A 41 5.26 -25.92 13.53
N ALA A 42 3.98 -25.91 13.25
CA ALA A 42 3.10 -27.08 13.30
C ALA A 42 3.31 -28.09 12.15
N GLY A 43 4.24 -27.81 11.22
CA GLY A 43 4.58 -28.70 10.12
C GLY A 43 3.85 -28.47 8.81
N LEU A 44 2.98 -27.44 8.75
CA LEU A 44 2.44 -26.95 7.48
C LEU A 44 3.52 -26.17 6.71
N PHE A 45 3.41 -26.11 5.41
CA PHE A 45 4.39 -25.45 4.54
C PHE A 45 5.83 -26.01 4.66
N PRO A 46 6.05 -27.34 4.50
CA PRO A 46 7.35 -27.96 4.77
C PRO A 46 8.47 -27.41 3.90
N TYR A 47 8.18 -27.03 2.65
CA TYR A 47 9.16 -26.41 1.75
C TYR A 47 9.54 -25.01 2.24
N THR A 48 8.58 -24.18 2.57
CA THR A 48 8.81 -22.83 3.10
C THR A 48 9.65 -22.88 4.38
N ARG A 49 9.30 -23.79 5.30
CA ARG A 49 10.08 -24.02 6.53
C ARG A 49 11.51 -24.46 6.24
N ARG A 50 11.71 -25.34 5.26
CA ARG A 50 13.04 -25.81 4.87
C ARG A 50 13.93 -24.72 4.34
N TYR A 51 13.39 -23.80 3.53
CA TYR A 51 14.17 -22.75 2.86
C TYR A 51 14.27 -21.47 3.67
N LEU A 52 13.24 -21.07 4.39
CA LEU A 52 13.20 -19.83 5.16
C LEU A 52 13.49 -20.02 6.64
N GLY A 53 13.23 -21.21 7.19
CA GLY A 53 13.32 -21.50 8.62
C GLY A 53 12.27 -20.76 9.43
N THR A 54 12.27 -19.43 9.36
CA THR A 54 11.30 -18.52 9.97
C THR A 54 10.96 -17.38 9.02
N LEU A 55 9.86 -16.68 9.27
CA LEU A 55 9.49 -15.49 8.49
C LEU A 55 10.21 -14.21 8.95
N ARG A 56 11.18 -14.32 9.86
CA ARG A 56 11.84 -13.17 10.47
C ARG A 56 12.48 -12.22 9.46
N ASN A 57 13.08 -12.77 8.41
CA ASN A 57 13.76 -12.03 7.34
C ASN A 57 12.94 -11.98 6.05
N HIS A 58 11.66 -12.35 6.11
CA HIS A 58 10.77 -12.30 4.96
C HIS A 58 9.96 -11.01 4.94
N PHE A 59 9.91 -10.36 3.80
CA PHE A 59 9.16 -9.11 3.66
C PHE A 59 7.65 -9.34 3.65
N SER A 60 6.93 -8.42 4.28
CA SER A 60 5.49 -8.24 4.06
C SER A 60 5.31 -7.07 3.10
N THR A 61 4.53 -7.24 2.06
CA THR A 61 4.41 -6.25 0.99
C THR A 61 3.00 -5.67 0.95
N ILE A 62 2.91 -4.35 0.85
CA ILE A 62 1.68 -3.63 0.55
C ILE A 62 1.81 -3.09 -0.87
N GLY A 63 0.98 -3.58 -1.79
CA GLY A 63 0.90 -3.08 -3.16
C GLY A 63 -0.10 -1.94 -3.25
N VAL A 64 0.29 -0.83 -3.88
CA VAL A 64 -0.60 0.31 -4.16
C VAL A 64 -0.80 0.41 -5.66
N ASN A 65 -2.05 0.51 -6.09
CA ASN A 65 -2.42 0.73 -7.49
C ASN A 65 -3.53 1.77 -7.61
N GLY A 66 -3.76 2.26 -8.82
CA GLY A 66 -4.84 3.21 -9.09
C GLY A 66 -4.58 4.62 -8.56
N ILE A 67 -3.31 5.04 -8.43
CA ILE A 67 -2.95 6.41 -8.01
C ILE A 67 -3.42 7.41 -9.07
N ASN A 68 -3.23 7.12 -10.35
CA ASN A 68 -3.69 7.98 -11.44
C ASN A 68 -5.21 8.19 -11.40
N GLU A 69 -5.98 7.11 -11.28
CA GLU A 69 -7.43 7.16 -11.16
C GLU A 69 -7.88 7.86 -9.87
N MET A 70 -7.08 7.74 -8.80
CA MET A 70 -7.33 8.47 -7.56
C MET A 70 -7.19 9.97 -7.78
N ILE A 71 -6.11 10.42 -8.43
CA ILE A 71 -5.87 11.84 -8.74
C ILE A 71 -6.99 12.40 -9.61
N ARG A 72 -7.35 11.70 -10.68
CA ARG A 72 -8.44 12.09 -11.57
C ARG A 72 -9.77 12.24 -10.84
N ASN A 73 -10.12 11.26 -10.01
CA ASN A 73 -11.35 11.30 -9.21
C ASN A 73 -11.31 12.42 -8.15
N PHE A 74 -10.16 12.65 -7.55
CA PHE A 74 -9.96 13.70 -6.54
C PHE A 74 -10.11 15.10 -7.14
N SER A 75 -9.56 15.31 -8.32
CA SER A 75 -9.54 16.60 -9.02
C SER A 75 -10.74 16.82 -9.95
N ALA A 76 -11.70 15.88 -10.03
CA ALA A 76 -12.77 15.87 -11.02
C ALA A 76 -12.24 15.96 -12.47
N ASP A 77 -11.30 15.08 -12.80
CA ASP A 77 -10.61 14.96 -14.10
C ASP A 77 -9.82 16.21 -14.57
N ARG A 78 -9.53 17.14 -13.65
CA ARG A 78 -8.68 18.31 -13.97
C ARG A 78 -7.21 17.97 -14.01
N ASP A 79 -6.78 17.01 -13.17
CA ASP A 79 -5.41 16.59 -13.04
C ASP A 79 -5.28 15.07 -13.20
N ASP A 80 -4.12 14.63 -13.64
CA ASP A 80 -3.69 13.25 -13.67
C ASP A 80 -2.22 13.16 -13.25
N ILE A 81 -1.64 11.97 -13.26
CA ILE A 81 -0.25 11.76 -12.81
C ILE A 81 0.77 12.50 -13.67
N THR A 82 0.41 12.88 -14.89
CA THR A 82 1.29 13.62 -15.83
C THR A 82 1.25 15.14 -15.62
N THR A 83 0.22 15.65 -14.96
CA THR A 83 0.15 17.08 -14.62
C THR A 83 1.04 17.42 -13.44
N PRO A 84 1.64 18.63 -13.37
CA PRO A 84 2.49 19.03 -12.25
C PRO A 84 1.80 18.92 -10.89
N ALA A 85 0.52 19.29 -10.81
CA ALA A 85 -0.27 19.21 -9.57
C ALA A 85 -0.55 17.75 -9.16
N GLY A 86 -0.95 16.90 -10.12
CA GLY A 86 -1.22 15.50 -9.88
C GLY A 86 0.06 14.73 -9.51
N HIS A 87 1.18 15.00 -10.18
CA HIS A 87 2.48 14.41 -9.85
C HIS A 87 2.92 14.82 -8.43
N ALA A 88 2.80 16.09 -8.06
CA ALA A 88 3.12 16.56 -6.72
C ALA A 88 2.23 15.91 -5.64
N LEU A 89 0.94 15.72 -5.90
CA LEU A 89 0.03 15.02 -5.01
C LEU A 89 0.43 13.55 -4.85
N ALA A 90 0.78 12.87 -5.96
CA ALA A 90 1.26 11.48 -5.92
C ALA A 90 2.51 11.34 -5.05
N LEU A 91 3.51 12.21 -5.24
CA LEU A 91 4.75 12.19 -4.45
C LEU A 91 4.49 12.45 -2.96
N ARG A 92 3.63 13.41 -2.62
CA ARG A 92 3.28 13.66 -1.21
C ARG A 92 2.58 12.45 -0.59
N LEU A 93 1.61 11.86 -1.30
CA LEU A 93 0.88 10.70 -0.81
C LEU A 93 1.82 9.50 -0.58
N THR A 94 2.73 9.25 -1.51
CA THR A 94 3.69 8.14 -1.40
C THR A 94 4.79 8.42 -0.37
N GLY A 95 5.27 9.66 -0.26
CA GLY A 95 6.33 10.03 0.68
C GLY A 95 5.89 10.08 2.14
N THR A 96 4.71 10.60 2.43
CA THR A 96 4.25 10.77 3.82
C THR A 96 3.54 9.55 4.37
N SER A 97 2.57 9.02 3.63
CA SER A 97 1.72 7.93 4.12
C SER A 97 2.40 6.56 4.01
N LEU A 98 3.23 6.35 2.99
CA LEU A 98 3.87 5.07 2.75
C LEU A 98 5.19 4.89 3.50
N GLU A 99 5.94 5.96 3.77
CA GLU A 99 7.12 5.89 4.63
C GLU A 99 6.76 5.54 6.08
N ALA A 100 5.65 6.07 6.60
CA ALA A 100 5.17 5.74 7.94
C ALA A 100 4.79 4.25 8.07
N ALA A 101 4.24 3.64 7.04
CA ALA A 101 3.91 2.21 7.01
C ALA A 101 5.14 1.31 6.78
N ALA A 102 6.25 1.86 6.27
CA ALA A 102 7.43 1.09 5.87
C ALA A 102 8.37 0.71 7.03
N ILE A 103 8.15 1.19 8.25
CA ILE A 103 8.96 0.83 9.42
C ILE A 103 8.70 -0.64 9.77
N GLY A 104 9.46 -1.54 9.14
CA GLY A 104 9.43 -2.99 9.33
C GLY A 104 8.72 -3.80 8.25
N ILE A 105 8.21 -3.17 7.22
CA ILE A 105 7.53 -3.81 6.09
C ILE A 105 8.23 -3.42 4.79
N GLY A 106 8.73 -4.41 4.04
CA GLY A 106 9.29 -4.16 2.69
C GLY A 106 8.22 -3.62 1.76
N PHE A 107 8.46 -2.46 1.18
CA PHE A 107 7.53 -1.80 0.28
C PHE A 107 7.90 -2.08 -1.18
N ALA A 108 6.95 -2.52 -1.98
CA ALA A 108 7.07 -2.60 -3.42
C ALA A 108 5.93 -1.82 -4.08
N MET A 109 6.26 -0.75 -4.80
CA MET A 109 5.31 -0.09 -5.69
C MET A 109 5.20 -0.88 -7.00
N TYR A 110 4.01 -1.31 -7.32
CA TYR A 110 3.70 -1.88 -8.63
C TYR A 110 2.83 -0.87 -9.38
N GLU A 111 3.43 -0.19 -10.33
CA GLU A 111 2.71 0.63 -11.30
C GLU A 111 2.22 -0.29 -12.42
N SER A 112 0.93 -0.61 -12.42
CA SER A 112 0.32 -1.18 -13.62
C SER A 112 0.01 -0.05 -14.58
N HIS A 113 0.91 0.21 -15.52
CA HIS A 113 0.56 0.94 -16.72
C HIS A 113 -0.43 0.12 -17.54
N THR A 114 -1.71 0.38 -17.38
CA THR A 114 -2.64 0.11 -18.46
C THR A 114 -2.59 1.29 -19.41
N SER A 115 -1.67 1.20 -20.37
CA SER A 115 -1.70 2.04 -21.56
C SER A 115 -2.98 1.70 -22.34
N ARG A 116 -3.85 2.67 -22.49
CA ARG A 116 -4.70 2.87 -23.68
C ARG A 116 -4.68 4.33 -24.03
#